data_773bf5440f8ff010867aa434d4badb77
#
_entry.id   773bf5440f8ff010867aa434d4badb77
#
_cell.length_a   1.000
_cell.length_b   1.000
_cell.length_c   1.000
_cell.angle_alpha   90.00
_cell.angle_beta   90.00
_cell.angle_gamma   90.00
#
_symmetry.space_group_name_H-M   'P 1'
#
loop_
_entity.id
_entity.type
_entity.pdbx_description
1 polymer ?
#
loop_
_entity_poly.entity_id
_entity_poly.type
_entity_poly.pdbx_seq_one_letter_code
_entity_poly.pdbx_strand_id
1 'polypeptide(L)'
;DYVQESVPDSYEIKKQVFKEMDGAAPNHAILASSSSGLLMTEIQKVTTRPQRCVLVHPVVPVYLIPVVEIVGGEQTSRETVMAAYHLMKELRRTPVLLKREVPGYIVNRLQAALLREAVDLVDKGVASDEDVDKAFCMGIGLRDPIIGPFLRIHLAGGGVERFFENFSRSYRHR
;
A
#
# COMPACT_ATOMS: atom_id res chain seq x y z
N ASP A 1 9.90 -8.80 20.25
CA ASP A 1 10.06 -9.78 19.18
C ASP A 1 9.08 -9.49 18.03
N TYR A 2 9.47 -9.88 16.81
CA TYR A 2 8.70 -9.63 15.58
C TYR A 2 8.82 -10.85 14.64
N VAL A 3 7.70 -11.31 14.13
CA VAL A 3 7.63 -12.44 13.18
C VAL A 3 6.92 -11.96 11.92
N GLN A 4 7.60 -12.07 10.76
CA GLN A 4 7.06 -11.71 9.46
C GLN A 4 6.64 -12.95 8.68
N GLU A 5 5.37 -13.05 8.33
CA GLU A 5 4.86 -14.06 7.39
C GLU A 5 4.93 -13.50 5.96
N SER A 6 5.37 -14.34 5.01
CA SER A 6 5.49 -13.98 3.59
C SER A 6 5.11 -15.17 2.67
N VAL A 7 4.12 -15.97 3.09
CA VAL A 7 3.56 -17.04 2.24
C VAL A 7 2.65 -16.46 1.15
N PRO A 8 2.29 -17.24 0.10
CA PRO A 8 1.42 -16.77 -0.97
C PRO A 8 0.11 -16.11 -0.49
N ASP A 9 -0.41 -15.13 -1.24
CA ASP A 9 -1.60 -14.36 -0.93
C ASP A 9 -2.89 -15.22 -1.08
N SER A 10 -3.11 -16.08 -0.10
CA SER A 10 -4.32 -16.87 0.10
C SER A 10 -4.76 -16.75 1.55
N TYR A 11 -6.03 -16.41 1.79
CA TYR A 11 -6.59 -16.38 3.15
C TYR A 11 -6.45 -17.73 3.86
N GLU A 12 -6.65 -18.83 3.15
CA GLU A 12 -6.55 -20.18 3.72
C GLU A 12 -5.14 -20.45 4.24
N ILE A 13 -4.13 -20.22 3.39
CA ILE A 13 -2.72 -20.47 3.74
C ILE A 13 -2.28 -19.53 4.87
N LYS A 14 -2.57 -18.23 4.74
CA LYS A 14 -2.18 -17.23 5.76
C LYS A 14 -2.86 -17.48 7.11
N LYS A 15 -4.13 -17.85 7.12
CA LYS A 15 -4.83 -18.20 8.37
C LYS A 15 -4.23 -19.42 9.05
N GLN A 16 -3.85 -20.44 8.29
CA GLN A 16 -3.16 -21.61 8.84
C GLN A 16 -1.83 -21.19 9.49
N VAL A 17 -1.00 -20.44 8.76
CA VAL A 17 0.31 -19.99 9.27
C VAL A 17 0.15 -19.05 10.47
N PHE A 18 -0.80 -18.13 10.46
CA PHE A 18 -1.06 -17.25 11.60
C PHE A 18 -1.51 -18.00 12.86
N LYS A 19 -2.29 -19.07 12.70
CA LYS A 19 -2.67 -19.96 13.81
C LYS A 19 -1.45 -20.67 14.41
N GLU A 20 -0.54 -21.16 13.57
CA GLU A 20 0.71 -21.78 14.01
C GLU A 20 1.64 -20.76 14.70
N MET A 21 1.82 -19.57 14.10
CA MET A 21 2.61 -18.49 14.68
C MET A 21 2.04 -18.05 16.04
N ASP A 22 0.71 -17.92 16.16
CA ASP A 22 0.07 -17.52 17.43
C ASP A 22 0.29 -18.53 18.54
N GLY A 23 0.35 -19.83 18.22
CA GLY A 23 0.66 -20.91 19.18
C GLY A 23 2.14 -21.01 19.56
N ALA A 24 3.05 -20.68 18.64
CA ALA A 24 4.49 -20.90 18.81
C ALA A 24 5.25 -19.64 19.30
N ALA A 25 4.83 -18.45 18.89
CA ALA A 25 5.53 -17.21 19.22
C ALA A 25 5.23 -16.74 20.65
N PRO A 26 6.20 -16.10 21.34
CA PRO A 26 5.99 -15.50 22.64
C PRO A 26 4.80 -14.52 22.65
N ASN A 27 4.13 -14.38 23.79
CA ASN A 27 2.91 -13.60 23.92
C ASN A 27 3.05 -12.13 23.51
N HIS A 28 4.23 -11.57 23.67
CA HIS A 28 4.56 -10.17 23.35
C HIS A 28 5.04 -9.98 21.91
N ALA A 29 5.27 -11.06 21.16
CA ALA A 29 5.76 -10.96 19.78
C ALA A 29 4.67 -10.42 18.85
N ILE A 30 5.05 -9.48 17.99
CA ILE A 30 4.21 -8.97 16.92
C ILE A 30 4.17 -10.01 15.79
N LEU A 31 2.98 -10.31 15.31
CA LEU A 31 2.76 -11.19 14.15
C LEU A 31 2.36 -10.35 12.95
N ALA A 32 3.25 -10.26 11.98
CA ALA A 32 3.07 -9.41 10.80
C ALA A 32 2.88 -10.24 9.51
N SER A 33 2.06 -9.73 8.61
CA SER A 33 1.90 -10.28 7.25
C SER A 33 2.43 -9.31 6.22
N SER A 34 3.12 -9.83 5.20
CA SER A 34 3.53 -9.07 4.01
C SER A 34 2.50 -9.08 2.88
N SER A 35 1.27 -9.50 3.15
CA SER A 35 0.21 -9.54 2.13
C SER A 35 0.12 -8.27 1.32
N SER A 36 -0.06 -8.41 0.01
CA SER A 36 -0.17 -7.29 -0.95
C SER A 36 -1.60 -6.76 -1.09
N GLY A 37 -2.62 -7.47 -0.56
CA GLY A 37 -4.00 -7.06 -0.80
C GLY A 37 -5.03 -7.64 0.15
N LEU A 38 -4.68 -8.65 0.96
CA LEU A 38 -5.61 -9.27 1.90
C LEU A 38 -5.74 -8.44 3.18
N LEU A 39 -6.89 -8.51 3.82
CA LEU A 39 -7.20 -7.75 5.03
C LEU A 39 -6.68 -8.49 6.26
N MET A 40 -5.96 -7.80 7.15
CA MET A 40 -5.52 -8.36 8.42
C MET A 40 -6.71 -8.73 9.30
N THR A 41 -7.80 -7.97 9.25
CA THR A 41 -9.06 -8.30 9.94
C THR A 41 -9.51 -9.74 9.68
N GLU A 42 -9.37 -10.22 8.43
CA GLU A 42 -9.75 -11.59 8.11
C GLU A 42 -8.70 -12.63 8.54
N ILE A 43 -7.43 -12.27 8.45
CA ILE A 43 -6.33 -13.16 8.82
C ILE A 43 -6.28 -13.36 10.34
N GLN A 44 -6.43 -12.31 11.11
CA GLN A 44 -6.32 -12.36 12.58
C GLN A 44 -7.44 -13.13 13.29
N LYS A 45 -8.57 -13.40 12.62
CA LYS A 45 -9.71 -14.14 13.20
C LYS A 45 -9.37 -15.53 13.74
N VAL A 46 -8.29 -16.13 13.27
CA VAL A 46 -7.86 -17.47 13.70
C VAL A 46 -6.88 -17.46 14.87
N THR A 47 -6.47 -16.27 15.31
CA THR A 47 -5.52 -16.11 16.42
C THR A 47 -6.25 -15.91 17.75
N THR A 48 -5.63 -16.32 18.84
CA THR A 48 -6.17 -16.13 20.20
C THR A 48 -5.86 -14.73 20.75
N ARG A 49 -4.88 -14.05 20.14
CA ARG A 49 -4.40 -12.71 20.52
C ARG A 49 -4.31 -11.80 19.28
N PRO A 50 -5.44 -11.46 18.68
CA PRO A 50 -5.48 -10.69 17.44
C PRO A 50 -4.93 -9.26 17.58
N GLN A 51 -4.86 -8.71 18.80
CA GLN A 51 -4.33 -7.38 19.04
C GLN A 51 -2.84 -7.22 18.68
N ARG A 52 -2.09 -8.33 18.57
CA ARG A 52 -0.67 -8.34 18.17
C ARG A 52 -0.43 -8.62 16.70
N CYS A 53 -1.50 -8.80 15.92
CA CYS A 53 -1.44 -9.04 14.48
C CYS A 53 -1.45 -7.71 13.72
N VAL A 54 -0.60 -7.57 12.70
CA VAL A 54 -0.49 -6.32 11.93
C VAL A 54 -0.11 -6.63 10.48
N LEU A 55 -0.57 -5.83 9.54
CA LEU A 55 -0.09 -5.88 8.18
C LEU A 55 1.12 -4.95 8.02
N VAL A 56 2.18 -5.48 7.46
CA VAL A 56 3.42 -4.74 7.15
C VAL A 56 3.85 -5.12 5.74
N HIS A 57 3.34 -4.37 4.76
CA HIS A 57 3.49 -4.64 3.34
C HIS A 57 4.69 -3.89 2.75
N PRO A 58 5.82 -4.56 2.48
CA PRO A 58 6.94 -3.97 1.76
C PRO A 58 6.62 -3.93 0.25
N VAL A 59 6.92 -2.81 -0.39
CA VAL A 59 6.74 -2.67 -1.83
C VAL A 59 7.94 -3.28 -2.57
N VAL A 60 7.66 -4.12 -3.57
CA VAL A 60 8.71 -4.79 -4.35
C VAL A 60 9.24 -3.89 -5.47
N PRO A 61 10.53 -3.99 -5.82
CA PRO A 61 11.59 -4.81 -5.22
C PRO A 61 12.11 -4.22 -3.89
N VAL A 62 12.03 -5.01 -2.83
CA VAL A 62 12.22 -4.56 -1.43
C VAL A 62 13.61 -3.97 -1.17
N TYR A 63 14.61 -4.40 -1.92
CA TYR A 63 16.00 -3.91 -1.78
C TYR A 63 16.21 -2.51 -2.41
N LEU A 64 15.31 -2.06 -3.29
CA LEU A 64 15.37 -0.73 -3.93
C LEU A 64 14.31 0.22 -3.37
N ILE A 65 13.09 -0.26 -3.16
CA ILE A 65 11.97 0.57 -2.74
C ILE A 65 11.88 0.58 -1.21
N PRO A 66 12.05 1.74 -0.57
CA PRO A 66 12.07 1.82 0.89
C PRO A 66 10.68 1.81 1.54
N VAL A 67 9.61 2.01 0.78
CA VAL A 67 8.24 2.14 1.30
C VAL A 67 7.74 0.84 1.90
N VAL A 68 7.12 0.95 3.08
CA VAL A 68 6.41 -0.12 3.76
C VAL A 68 5.08 0.41 4.25
N GLU A 69 3.99 -0.18 3.79
CA GLU A 69 2.64 0.18 4.23
C GLU A 69 2.28 -0.59 5.49
N ILE A 70 1.78 0.10 6.50
CA ILE A 70 1.42 -0.50 7.78
C ILE A 70 -0.04 -0.20 8.11
N VAL A 71 -0.78 -1.25 8.44
CA VAL A 71 -2.17 -1.13 8.87
C VAL A 71 -2.55 -2.25 9.83
N GLY A 72 -3.32 -1.91 10.86
CA GLY A 72 -3.94 -2.88 11.74
C GLY A 72 -5.24 -3.42 11.16
N GLY A 73 -5.59 -4.65 11.52
CA GLY A 73 -6.95 -5.14 11.39
C GLY A 73 -7.85 -4.58 12.50
N GLU A 74 -9.10 -4.97 12.48
CA GLU A 74 -10.17 -4.46 13.39
C GLU A 74 -9.83 -4.64 14.87
N GLN A 75 -9.09 -5.69 15.23
CA GLN A 75 -8.71 -6.02 16.60
C GLN A 75 -7.24 -5.74 16.91
N THR A 76 -6.48 -5.20 15.95
CA THR A 76 -5.08 -4.85 16.16
C THR A 76 -4.95 -3.67 17.14
N SER A 77 -4.08 -3.79 18.13
CA SER A 77 -3.84 -2.69 19.05
C SER A 77 -3.04 -1.56 18.39
N ARG A 78 -3.26 -0.34 18.86
CA ARG A 78 -2.49 0.83 18.39
C ARG A 78 -1.00 0.67 18.70
N GLU A 79 -0.69 0.08 19.84
CA GLU A 79 0.68 -0.19 20.30
C GLU A 79 1.40 -1.10 19.31
N THR A 80 0.74 -2.16 18.82
CA THR A 80 1.27 -3.07 17.79
C THR A 80 1.58 -2.34 16.49
N VAL A 81 0.65 -1.52 16.00
CA VAL A 81 0.85 -0.72 14.79
C VAL A 81 2.04 0.23 14.95
N MET A 82 2.13 0.92 16.08
CA MET A 82 3.21 1.87 16.33
C MET A 82 4.56 1.18 16.56
N ALA A 83 4.59 0.03 17.21
CA ALA A 83 5.82 -0.75 17.36
C ALA A 83 6.34 -1.24 16.01
N ALA A 84 5.46 -1.73 15.12
CA ALA A 84 5.84 -2.09 13.74
C ALA A 84 6.36 -0.86 12.97
N TYR A 85 5.71 0.30 13.12
CA TYR A 85 6.14 1.55 12.49
C TYR A 85 7.56 1.96 12.94
N HIS A 86 7.84 1.94 14.23
CA HIS A 86 9.16 2.30 14.76
C HIS A 86 10.23 1.31 14.33
N LEU A 87 9.93 0.01 14.35
CA LEU A 87 10.84 -1.02 13.84
C LEU A 87 11.21 -0.77 12.37
N MET A 88 10.23 -0.47 11.51
CA MET A 88 10.51 -0.19 10.09
C MET A 88 11.37 1.08 9.93
N LYS A 89 11.18 2.09 10.77
CA LYS A 89 12.06 3.28 10.79
C LYS A 89 13.51 2.94 11.19
N GLU A 90 13.69 2.14 12.23
CA GLU A 90 15.02 1.69 12.68
C GLU A 90 15.72 0.88 11.57
N LEU A 91 14.97 0.11 10.80
CA LEU A 91 15.44 -0.60 9.63
C LEU A 91 15.65 0.31 8.39
N ARG A 92 15.62 1.63 8.58
CA ARG A 92 15.78 2.64 7.52
C ARG A 92 14.78 2.50 6.37
N ARG A 93 13.59 2.00 6.66
CA ARG A 93 12.47 2.01 5.72
C ARG A 93 11.66 3.31 5.84
N THR A 94 10.80 3.54 4.86
CA THR A 94 9.84 4.65 4.85
C THR A 94 8.45 4.10 5.15
N PRO A 95 8.08 3.95 6.44
CA PRO A 95 6.77 3.41 6.78
C PRO A 95 5.66 4.44 6.53
N VAL A 96 4.58 3.98 5.91
CA VAL A 96 3.36 4.73 5.66
C VAL A 96 2.22 4.10 6.47
N LEU A 97 1.59 4.87 7.34
CA LEU A 97 0.46 4.42 8.14
C LEU A 97 -0.86 4.62 7.40
N LEU A 98 -1.60 3.54 7.20
CA LEU A 98 -2.98 3.62 6.75
C LEU A 98 -3.91 3.81 7.96
N LYS A 99 -4.92 4.63 7.81
CA LYS A 99 -5.93 4.86 8.86
C LYS A 99 -6.94 3.73 9.00
N ARG A 100 -7.11 2.94 7.93
CA ARG A 100 -7.99 1.77 7.88
C ARG A 100 -7.55 0.82 6.77
N GLU A 101 -7.93 -0.43 6.91
CA GLU A 101 -7.73 -1.42 5.86
C GLU A 101 -8.56 -1.11 4.60
N VAL A 102 -7.97 -1.43 3.47
CA VAL A 102 -8.63 -1.44 2.16
C VAL A 102 -7.90 -2.45 1.27
N PRO A 103 -8.60 -3.25 0.45
CA PRO A 103 -7.94 -4.18 -0.48
C PRO A 103 -6.95 -3.44 -1.39
N GLY A 104 -5.71 -3.95 -1.48
CA GLY A 104 -4.64 -3.36 -2.30
C GLY A 104 -3.99 -2.10 -1.72
N TYR A 105 -4.36 -1.70 -0.52
CA TYR A 105 -3.77 -0.60 0.25
C TYR A 105 -3.64 0.71 -0.54
N ILE A 106 -2.54 1.47 -0.42
CA ILE A 106 -2.33 2.73 -1.16
C ILE A 106 -1.59 2.47 -2.48
N VAL A 107 -0.42 1.83 -2.41
CA VAL A 107 0.49 1.69 -3.56
C VAL A 107 -0.16 0.89 -4.68
N ASN A 108 -0.69 -0.29 -4.40
CA ASN A 108 -1.34 -1.11 -5.42
C ASN A 108 -2.59 -0.45 -6.01
N ARG A 109 -3.33 0.32 -5.21
CA ARG A 109 -4.50 1.05 -5.70
C ARG A 109 -4.10 2.18 -6.65
N LEU A 110 -3.01 2.91 -6.35
CA LEU A 110 -2.49 3.95 -7.24
C LEU A 110 -1.95 3.34 -8.54
N GLN A 111 -1.22 2.22 -8.46
CA GLN A 111 -0.76 1.49 -9.65
C GLN A 111 -1.93 0.99 -10.50
N ALA A 112 -2.94 0.41 -9.88
CA ALA A 112 -4.13 -0.08 -10.60
C ALA A 112 -4.92 1.06 -11.27
N ALA A 113 -4.98 2.24 -10.65
CA ALA A 113 -5.63 3.40 -11.24
C ALA A 113 -4.86 3.89 -12.48
N LEU A 114 -3.53 3.97 -12.38
CA LEU A 114 -2.67 4.33 -13.51
C LEU A 114 -2.77 3.32 -14.65
N LEU A 115 -2.65 2.03 -14.36
CA LEU A 115 -2.73 0.98 -15.37
C LEU A 115 -4.09 0.97 -16.09
N ARG A 116 -5.18 1.15 -15.34
CA ARG A 116 -6.53 1.22 -15.92
C ARG A 116 -6.66 2.36 -16.92
N GLU A 117 -6.12 3.53 -16.61
CA GLU A 117 -6.11 4.67 -17.54
C GLU A 117 -5.21 4.42 -18.74
N ALA A 118 -4.02 3.84 -18.54
CA ALA A 118 -3.12 3.48 -19.62
C ALA A 118 -3.76 2.51 -20.62
N VAL A 119 -4.44 1.48 -20.12
CA VAL A 119 -5.18 0.51 -20.94
C VAL A 119 -6.32 1.19 -21.71
N ASP A 120 -7.08 2.07 -21.05
CA ASP A 120 -8.20 2.80 -21.67
C ASP A 120 -7.72 3.69 -22.85
N LEU A 121 -6.57 4.36 -22.70
CA LEU A 121 -5.97 5.17 -23.77
C LEU A 121 -5.59 4.32 -24.99
N VAL A 122 -5.02 3.16 -24.77
CA VAL A 122 -4.64 2.23 -25.86
C VAL A 122 -5.89 1.63 -26.50
N ASP A 123 -6.84 1.14 -25.72
CA ASP A 123 -8.08 0.52 -26.20
C ASP A 123 -8.92 1.48 -27.07
N LYS A 124 -8.95 2.76 -26.70
CA LYS A 124 -9.60 3.83 -27.48
C LYS A 124 -8.79 4.32 -28.68
N GLY A 125 -7.62 3.77 -28.93
CA GLY A 125 -6.75 4.18 -30.04
C GLY A 125 -6.21 5.60 -29.91
N VAL A 126 -6.11 6.14 -28.70
CA VAL A 126 -5.55 7.49 -28.44
C VAL A 126 -4.04 7.49 -28.69
N ALA A 127 -3.34 6.44 -28.26
CA ALA A 127 -1.91 6.27 -28.44
C ALA A 127 -1.54 4.77 -28.46
N SER A 128 -0.33 4.44 -28.90
CA SER A 128 0.24 3.11 -28.71
C SER A 128 0.62 2.88 -27.26
N ASP A 129 0.73 1.64 -26.84
CA ASP A 129 1.25 1.24 -25.52
C ASP A 129 2.66 1.80 -25.29
N GLU A 130 3.51 1.76 -26.31
CA GLU A 130 4.86 2.32 -26.27
C GLU A 130 4.86 3.84 -26.02
N ASP A 131 3.95 4.59 -26.65
CA ASP A 131 3.86 6.04 -26.48
C ASP A 131 3.23 6.41 -25.12
N VAL A 132 2.31 5.62 -24.59
CA VAL A 132 1.78 5.77 -23.23
C VAL A 132 2.91 5.58 -22.21
N ASP A 133 3.74 4.53 -22.35
CA ASP A 133 4.89 4.29 -21.49
C ASP A 133 5.91 5.43 -21.57
N LYS A 134 6.24 5.92 -22.76
CA LYS A 134 7.12 7.08 -22.92
C LYS A 134 6.57 8.32 -22.23
N ALA A 135 5.28 8.61 -22.44
CA ALA A 135 4.62 9.78 -21.84
C ALA A 135 4.64 9.72 -20.31
N PHE A 136 4.42 8.52 -19.76
CA PHE A 136 4.52 8.32 -18.30
C PHE A 136 5.97 8.47 -17.82
N CYS A 137 6.89 7.69 -18.34
CA CYS A 137 8.28 7.64 -17.84
C CYS A 137 9.02 8.98 -18.01
N MET A 138 8.85 9.65 -19.15
CA MET A 138 9.55 10.91 -19.45
C MET A 138 8.78 12.16 -19.03
N GLY A 139 7.52 12.01 -18.65
CA GLY A 139 6.65 13.10 -18.21
C GLY A 139 6.38 13.04 -16.70
N ILE A 140 5.38 12.29 -16.31
CA ILE A 140 4.90 12.19 -14.93
C ILE A 140 5.97 11.53 -14.05
N GLY A 141 6.52 10.41 -14.50
CA GLY A 141 7.46 9.58 -13.74
C GLY A 141 8.74 10.28 -13.32
N LEU A 142 9.22 11.26 -14.08
CA LEU A 142 10.40 12.06 -13.69
C LEU A 142 10.12 12.98 -12.49
N ARG A 143 8.88 13.35 -12.25
CA ARG A 143 8.48 14.26 -11.15
C ARG A 143 8.04 13.52 -9.91
N ASP A 144 7.42 12.37 -10.07
CA ASP A 144 6.78 11.62 -8.99
C ASP A 144 7.73 11.21 -7.86
N PRO A 145 9.02 10.90 -8.08
CA PRO A 145 9.96 10.65 -7.00
C PRO A 145 10.27 11.88 -6.13
N ILE A 146 9.99 13.08 -6.65
CA ILE A 146 10.32 14.36 -5.98
C ILE A 146 9.09 14.90 -5.27
N ILE A 147 7.93 14.86 -5.92
CA ILE A 147 6.69 15.44 -5.41
C ILE A 147 5.50 14.49 -5.67
N GLY A 148 4.82 14.11 -4.60
CA GLY A 148 3.61 13.30 -4.70
C GLY A 148 2.43 14.03 -5.36
N PRO A 149 1.36 13.32 -5.67
CA PRO A 149 0.24 13.83 -6.47
C PRO A 149 -0.43 15.08 -5.88
N PHE A 150 -0.65 15.13 -4.58
CA PHE A 150 -1.29 16.29 -3.94
C PHE A 150 -0.43 17.55 -3.99
N LEU A 151 0.85 17.43 -3.63
CA LEU A 151 1.77 18.56 -3.65
C LEU A 151 1.99 19.05 -5.08
N ARG A 152 2.09 18.15 -6.06
CA ARG A 152 2.20 18.50 -7.47
C ARG A 152 1.02 19.33 -7.96
N ILE A 153 -0.20 18.92 -7.66
CA ILE A 153 -1.41 19.66 -8.05
C ILE A 153 -1.46 21.02 -7.38
N HIS A 154 -1.10 21.08 -6.09
CA HIS A 154 -1.07 22.34 -5.36
C HIS A 154 -0.09 23.34 -5.99
N LEU A 155 1.11 22.90 -6.35
CA LEU A 155 2.14 23.78 -6.93
C LEU A 155 1.85 24.16 -8.39
N ALA A 156 1.32 23.25 -9.20
CA ALA A 156 1.10 23.50 -10.63
C ALA A 156 -0.14 24.33 -10.95
N GLY A 157 -1.16 24.27 -10.10
CA GLY A 157 -2.48 24.84 -10.40
C GLY A 157 -2.78 26.19 -9.71
N GLY A 158 -1.84 26.73 -8.95
CA GLY A 158 -2.12 27.89 -8.08
C GLY A 158 -2.99 27.52 -6.89
N GLY A 159 -2.89 26.28 -6.43
CA GLY A 159 -3.66 25.67 -5.37
C GLY A 159 -4.60 24.57 -5.87
N VAL A 160 -4.93 23.65 -4.98
CA VAL A 160 -5.79 22.48 -5.29
C VAL A 160 -7.18 22.94 -5.75
N GLU A 161 -7.75 23.95 -5.10
CA GLU A 161 -9.07 24.49 -5.44
C GLU A 161 -9.11 25.00 -6.88
N ARG A 162 -8.19 25.89 -7.23
CA ARG A 162 -8.09 26.46 -8.58
C ARG A 162 -7.80 25.42 -9.65
N PHE A 163 -7.01 24.40 -9.31
CA PHE A 163 -6.78 23.28 -10.22
C PHE A 163 -8.09 22.55 -10.56
N PHE A 164 -8.90 22.23 -9.55
CA PHE A 164 -10.18 21.55 -9.78
C PHE A 164 -11.21 22.43 -10.47
N GLU A 165 -11.24 23.74 -10.25
CA GLU A 165 -12.07 24.68 -11.02
C GLU A 165 -11.76 24.62 -12.51
N ASN A 166 -10.48 24.63 -12.87
CA ASN A 166 -10.03 24.64 -14.27
C ASN A 166 -10.12 23.25 -14.96
N PHE A 167 -9.85 22.19 -14.22
CA PHE A 167 -9.66 20.85 -14.78
C PHE A 167 -10.68 19.81 -14.35
N SER A 168 -11.68 20.17 -13.54
CA SER A 168 -12.65 19.20 -13.01
C SER A 168 -13.38 18.42 -14.09
N ARG A 169 -13.64 19.02 -15.24
CA ARG A 169 -14.28 18.34 -16.38
C ARG A 169 -13.40 17.26 -17.00
N SER A 170 -12.09 17.51 -17.09
CA SER A 170 -11.10 16.57 -17.65
C SER A 170 -10.81 15.39 -16.72
N TYR A 171 -11.06 15.53 -15.41
CA TYR A 171 -10.83 14.50 -14.40
C TYR A 171 -12.11 13.76 -13.98
N ARG A 172 -13.26 14.06 -14.59
CA ARG A 172 -14.47 13.26 -14.38
C ARG A 172 -14.33 11.97 -15.17
N HIS A 173 -13.86 10.94 -14.51
CA HIS A 173 -13.93 9.60 -15.04
C HIS A 173 -15.38 9.17 -15.14
N ARG A 174 -15.75 8.67 -16.29
CA ARG A 174 -17.06 8.08 -16.57
C ARG A 174 -17.16 6.70 -15.96
#